data_5ece45a7257f9b9ab2b5375e06258a42
#
_entry.id   5ece45a7257f9b9ab2b5375e06258a42
#
_cell.length_a   1.000
_cell.length_b   1.000
_cell.length_c   1.000
_cell.angle_alpha   90.00
_cell.angle_beta   90.00
_cell.angle_gamma   90.00
#
_symmetry.space_group_name_H-M   'P 1'
#
loop_
_entity.id
_entity.type
_entity.pdbx_description
1 polymer ?
#
loop_
_entity_poly.entity_id
_entity_poly.type
_entity_poly.pdbx_seq_one_letter_code
_entity_poly.pdbx_strand_id
1 'polypeptide(L)'
;MELTVMTFNLRVNTPVDGSNAWPYRNKQAAELIRRFAPLVAGTQEGKYDMLRDLDRDLTGYSRIGEGRSGYESGDEAMDECCCIYYRHDDVSMLEHGQFWLSETPDQAGSVSWDSSLPRFCTWGLFQSKEKPEMQFYHLNTHFDHLGQEARVASAKLLLHKIAELRQDYHIPVVVTGDFNCYPDNPAIVCLKEQLKDAYDILAEPVGRTFHDFEGGVEGEPIDYIFTSEDMAILETFVYRDKQDGAYPSDHYPIASRVQLP
;
A
#
# COMPACT_ATOMS: atom_id res chain seq x y z
N MET A 1 -11.38 7.93 16.55
CA MET A 1 -12.09 7.87 15.25
C MET A 1 -11.81 6.52 14.61
N GLU A 2 -12.85 5.81 14.17
CA GLU A 2 -12.65 4.59 13.38
C GLU A 2 -12.49 4.92 11.90
N LEU A 3 -11.60 4.18 11.22
CA LEU A 3 -11.40 4.31 9.78
C LEU A 3 -11.06 2.94 9.17
N THR A 4 -11.43 2.75 7.90
CA THR A 4 -11.03 1.58 7.13
C THR A 4 -9.83 1.95 6.27
N VAL A 5 -8.78 1.14 6.35
CA VAL A 5 -7.56 1.23 5.54
C VAL A 5 -7.49 0.02 4.63
N MET A 6 -6.99 0.20 3.42
CA MET A 6 -6.80 -0.89 2.46
C MET A 6 -5.39 -0.88 1.89
N THR A 7 -4.83 -2.06 1.62
CA THR A 7 -3.70 -2.26 0.70
C THR A 7 -4.15 -3.12 -0.47
N PHE A 8 -3.75 -2.74 -1.68
CA PHE A 8 -4.14 -3.43 -2.89
C PHE A 8 -3.09 -3.32 -3.99
N ASN A 9 -2.27 -4.36 -4.16
CA ASN A 9 -1.45 -4.47 -5.36
C ASN A 9 -2.38 -4.68 -6.56
N LEU A 10 -2.33 -3.74 -7.52
CA LEU A 10 -3.24 -3.71 -8.67
C LEU A 10 -2.82 -4.68 -9.78
N ARG A 11 -1.65 -5.30 -9.68
CA ARG A 11 -0.96 -5.99 -10.78
C ARG A 11 -0.77 -5.08 -11.99
N VAL A 12 0.44 -4.87 -12.37
CA VAL A 12 0.81 -4.02 -13.52
C VAL A 12 0.07 -4.41 -14.79
N ASN A 13 -0.29 -3.42 -15.61
CA ASN A 13 -0.87 -3.69 -16.92
C ASN A 13 0.18 -4.30 -17.86
N THR A 14 0.03 -5.57 -18.18
CA THR A 14 0.90 -6.29 -19.11
C THR A 14 0.10 -7.24 -20.01
N PRO A 15 0.40 -7.30 -21.33
CA PRO A 15 -0.26 -8.22 -22.23
C PRO A 15 0.00 -9.71 -21.92
N VAL A 16 1.04 -10.02 -21.15
CA VAL A 16 1.37 -11.40 -20.75
C VAL A 16 0.23 -12.02 -19.94
N ASP A 17 -0.53 -11.21 -19.19
CA ASP A 17 -1.65 -11.68 -18.35
C ASP A 17 -2.89 -12.11 -19.19
N GLY A 18 -2.88 -11.91 -20.51
CA GLY A 18 -3.94 -12.37 -21.40
C GLY A 18 -5.33 -11.86 -21.00
N SER A 19 -6.23 -12.78 -20.65
CA SER A 19 -7.60 -12.44 -20.17
C SER A 19 -7.62 -11.77 -18.81
N ASN A 20 -6.53 -11.79 -18.06
CA ASN A 20 -6.37 -11.12 -16.77
C ASN A 20 -5.69 -9.75 -16.91
N ALA A 21 -5.36 -9.28 -18.13
CA ALA A 21 -4.78 -7.97 -18.34
C ALA A 21 -5.72 -6.85 -17.85
N TRP A 22 -5.15 -5.73 -17.46
CA TRP A 22 -5.86 -4.61 -16.81
C TRP A 22 -7.18 -4.19 -17.49
N PRO A 23 -7.28 -4.08 -18.83
CA PRO A 23 -8.54 -3.67 -19.48
C PRO A 23 -9.75 -4.57 -19.18
N TYR A 24 -9.51 -5.80 -18.75
CA TYR A 24 -10.57 -6.78 -18.44
C TYR A 24 -10.96 -6.83 -16.96
N ARG A 25 -10.17 -6.19 -16.06
CA ARG A 25 -10.38 -6.23 -14.60
C ARG A 25 -10.41 -4.85 -13.92
N ASN A 26 -10.20 -3.76 -14.64
CA ASN A 26 -10.16 -2.41 -14.08
C ASN A 26 -11.45 -2.03 -13.34
N LYS A 27 -12.61 -2.41 -13.88
CA LYS A 27 -13.90 -2.14 -13.26
C LYS A 27 -14.11 -2.92 -11.96
N GLN A 28 -13.65 -4.18 -11.94
CA GLN A 28 -13.69 -5.01 -10.73
C GLN A 28 -12.79 -4.44 -9.63
N ALA A 29 -11.59 -3.94 -9.99
CA ALA A 29 -10.71 -3.28 -9.04
C ALA A 29 -11.34 -2.01 -8.45
N ALA A 30 -11.93 -1.15 -9.28
CA ALA A 30 -12.62 0.04 -8.83
C ALA A 30 -13.86 -0.29 -7.97
N GLU A 31 -14.67 -1.29 -8.39
CA GLU A 31 -15.86 -1.73 -7.64
C GLU A 31 -15.49 -2.27 -6.26
N LEU A 32 -14.38 -3.00 -6.15
CA LEU A 32 -13.90 -3.53 -4.89
C LEU A 32 -13.52 -2.39 -3.93
N ILE A 33 -12.78 -1.39 -4.40
CA ILE A 33 -12.44 -0.21 -3.59
C ILE A 33 -13.73 0.52 -3.16
N ARG A 34 -14.70 0.70 -4.06
CA ARG A 34 -16.00 1.32 -3.70
C ARG A 34 -16.77 0.52 -2.67
N ARG A 35 -16.79 -0.80 -2.79
CA ARG A 35 -17.52 -1.70 -1.87
C ARG A 35 -16.96 -1.64 -0.45
N PHE A 36 -15.64 -1.64 -0.29
CA PHE A 36 -15.02 -1.51 1.03
C PHE A 36 -15.03 -0.07 1.54
N ALA A 37 -15.15 0.88 0.63
CA ALA A 37 -15.16 2.30 0.92
C ALA A 37 -14.08 2.72 1.94
N PRO A 38 -12.79 2.31 1.74
CA PRO A 38 -11.75 2.66 2.68
C PRO A 38 -11.60 4.19 2.76
N LEU A 39 -11.25 4.70 3.95
CA LEU A 39 -10.92 6.12 4.09
C LEU A 39 -9.65 6.44 3.31
N VAL A 40 -8.68 5.52 3.37
CA VAL A 40 -7.43 5.57 2.61
C VAL A 40 -7.09 4.18 2.07
N ALA A 41 -6.57 4.12 0.85
CA ALA A 41 -6.13 2.89 0.21
C ALA A 41 -4.75 3.07 -0.42
N GLY A 42 -3.78 2.27 0.03
CA GLY A 42 -2.48 2.15 -0.62
C GLY A 42 -2.57 1.19 -1.81
N THR A 43 -2.12 1.63 -2.99
CA THR A 43 -2.07 0.77 -4.19
C THR A 43 -0.64 0.64 -4.69
N GLN A 44 -0.28 -0.52 -5.23
CA GLN A 44 1.01 -0.83 -5.80
C GLN A 44 0.86 -1.23 -7.27
N GLU A 45 1.92 -1.15 -8.05
CA GLU A 45 2.00 -1.48 -9.48
C GLU A 45 1.09 -0.67 -10.41
N GLY A 46 0.50 0.40 -9.93
CA GLY A 46 -0.34 1.24 -10.78
C GLY A 46 0.48 2.00 -11.81
N LYS A 47 0.26 1.76 -13.12
CA LYS A 47 0.74 2.65 -14.18
C LYS A 47 -0.24 3.78 -14.42
N TYR A 48 0.21 4.87 -15.03
CA TYR A 48 -0.63 6.06 -15.23
C TYR A 48 -1.91 5.80 -16.06
N ASP A 49 -1.89 4.86 -17.00
CA ASP A 49 -3.10 4.44 -17.74
C ASP A 49 -4.12 3.75 -16.80
N MET A 50 -3.64 2.87 -15.92
CA MET A 50 -4.46 2.20 -14.91
C MET A 50 -5.02 3.19 -13.89
N LEU A 51 -4.16 4.11 -13.41
CA LEU A 51 -4.57 5.12 -12.42
C LEU A 51 -5.62 6.07 -12.99
N ARG A 52 -5.53 6.47 -14.28
CA ARG A 52 -6.57 7.26 -14.94
C ARG A 52 -7.92 6.53 -15.03
N ASP A 53 -7.90 5.21 -15.25
CA ASP A 53 -9.12 4.41 -15.19
C ASP A 53 -9.74 4.41 -13.79
N LEU A 54 -8.92 4.22 -12.75
CA LEU A 54 -9.38 4.29 -11.36
C LEU A 54 -9.88 5.70 -10.98
N ASP A 55 -9.15 6.76 -11.35
CA ASP A 55 -9.54 8.15 -11.08
C ASP A 55 -10.93 8.47 -11.67
N ARG A 56 -11.21 7.97 -12.88
CA ARG A 56 -12.52 8.11 -13.54
C ARG A 56 -13.63 7.38 -12.77
N ASP A 57 -13.33 6.18 -12.26
CA ASP A 57 -14.33 5.30 -11.67
C ASP A 57 -14.46 5.48 -10.14
N LEU A 58 -13.50 6.14 -9.48
CA LEU A 58 -13.48 6.44 -8.04
C LEU A 58 -13.72 7.93 -7.75
N THR A 59 -14.86 8.46 -8.21
CA THR A 59 -15.18 9.91 -8.17
C THR A 59 -15.18 10.53 -6.76
N GLY A 60 -15.33 9.73 -5.69
CA GLY A 60 -15.24 10.19 -4.29
C GLY A 60 -13.83 10.18 -3.71
N TYR A 61 -12.82 9.84 -4.53
CA TYR A 61 -11.43 9.74 -4.11
C TYR A 61 -10.55 10.74 -4.86
N SER A 62 -9.54 11.20 -4.17
CA SER A 62 -8.33 11.80 -4.75
C SER A 62 -7.14 10.90 -4.46
N ARG A 63 -6.05 11.07 -5.17
CA ARG A 63 -4.81 10.31 -4.91
C ARG A 63 -3.59 11.20 -4.81
N ILE A 64 -2.57 10.69 -4.12
CA ILE A 64 -1.20 11.19 -4.10
C ILE A 64 -0.26 10.05 -4.50
N GLY A 65 0.93 10.40 -4.93
CA GLY A 65 1.97 9.46 -5.35
C GLY A 65 2.27 9.58 -6.84
N GLU A 66 3.55 9.38 -7.15
CA GLU A 66 4.15 9.51 -8.47
C GLU A 66 4.91 8.24 -8.82
N GLY A 67 5.44 8.14 -10.03
CA GLY A 67 6.17 6.99 -10.49
C GLY A 67 7.54 6.81 -9.83
N ARG A 68 8.02 5.58 -9.81
CA ARG A 68 9.29 5.19 -9.16
C ARG A 68 10.53 5.87 -9.74
N SER A 69 10.50 6.27 -11.01
CA SER A 69 11.64 6.92 -11.69
C SER A 69 11.69 8.41 -11.43
N GLY A 70 10.65 8.99 -10.83
CA GLY A 70 10.46 10.43 -10.69
C GLY A 70 10.12 11.11 -12.02
N TYR A 71 9.87 12.42 -11.99
CA TYR A 71 9.40 13.18 -13.16
C TYR A 71 10.41 13.30 -14.31
N GLU A 72 11.69 12.95 -14.11
CA GLU A 72 12.71 13.11 -15.13
C GLU A 72 12.79 11.99 -16.17
N SER A 73 12.02 10.90 -15.98
CA SER A 73 12.17 9.69 -16.82
C SER A 73 11.59 9.80 -18.23
N GLY A 74 10.83 10.82 -18.55
CA GLY A 74 10.29 11.07 -19.89
C GLY A 74 9.29 10.04 -20.43
N ASP A 75 9.11 8.92 -19.75
CA ASP A 75 8.13 7.86 -20.09
C ASP A 75 7.19 7.56 -18.92
N GLU A 76 6.44 8.57 -18.53
CA GLU A 76 5.44 8.48 -17.45
C GLU A 76 4.48 7.29 -17.65
N ALA A 77 4.16 6.94 -18.89
CA ALA A 77 3.20 5.88 -19.20
C ALA A 77 3.64 4.49 -18.74
N MET A 78 4.96 4.27 -18.60
CA MET A 78 5.54 2.98 -18.22
C MET A 78 5.94 2.90 -16.75
N ASP A 79 5.92 4.02 -16.05
CA ASP A 79 6.39 4.09 -14.66
C ASP A 79 5.33 3.56 -13.68
N GLU A 80 5.75 2.73 -12.75
CA GLU A 80 4.87 2.17 -11.71
C GLU A 80 4.82 3.09 -10.50
N CYS A 81 3.61 3.28 -9.96
CA CYS A 81 3.33 4.14 -8.83
C CYS A 81 2.90 3.33 -7.61
N CYS A 82 3.29 3.79 -6.44
CA CYS A 82 2.70 3.41 -5.16
C CYS A 82 1.81 4.56 -4.69
N CYS A 83 0.52 4.55 -5.09
CA CYS A 83 -0.39 5.65 -4.79
C CYS A 83 -1.16 5.44 -3.49
N ILE A 84 -1.56 6.54 -2.87
CA ILE A 84 -2.54 6.55 -1.78
C ILE A 84 -3.81 7.23 -2.31
N TYR A 85 -4.89 6.47 -2.43
CA TYR A 85 -6.23 6.98 -2.65
C TYR A 85 -6.87 7.34 -1.31
N TYR A 86 -7.56 8.47 -1.23
CA TYR A 86 -8.25 8.93 -0.01
C TYR A 86 -9.60 9.56 -0.33
N ARG A 87 -10.59 9.33 0.53
CA ARG A 87 -11.91 9.94 0.37
C ARG A 87 -11.83 11.43 0.68
N HIS A 88 -11.83 12.24 -0.37
CA HIS A 88 -11.60 13.67 -0.26
C HIS A 88 -12.75 14.44 0.42
N ASP A 89 -13.95 13.85 0.55
CA ASP A 89 -15.04 14.47 1.30
C ASP A 89 -14.89 14.31 2.81
N ASP A 90 -14.17 13.27 3.27
CA ASP A 90 -14.02 12.92 4.69
C ASP A 90 -12.71 13.41 5.30
N VAL A 91 -11.66 13.49 4.51
CA VAL A 91 -10.33 13.93 4.96
C VAL A 91 -9.74 15.00 4.06
N SER A 92 -8.94 15.87 4.67
CA SER A 92 -8.03 16.79 4.00
C SER A 92 -6.62 16.20 4.02
N MET A 93 -5.93 16.19 2.90
CA MET A 93 -4.51 15.91 2.81
C MET A 93 -3.77 17.21 3.11
N LEU A 94 -2.98 17.23 4.22
CA LEU A 94 -2.28 18.41 4.69
C LEU A 94 -0.88 18.50 4.09
N GLU A 95 -0.17 17.37 4.10
CA GLU A 95 1.20 17.24 3.59
C GLU A 95 1.36 15.88 2.91
N HIS A 96 2.24 15.80 1.95
CA HIS A 96 2.61 14.54 1.32
C HIS A 96 4.02 14.58 0.75
N GLY A 97 4.56 13.41 0.48
CA GLY A 97 5.87 13.28 -0.17
C GLY A 97 6.18 11.84 -0.55
N GLN A 98 7.37 11.67 -1.08
CA GLN A 98 7.95 10.37 -1.43
C GLN A 98 9.40 10.33 -0.98
N PHE A 99 9.88 9.13 -0.67
CA PHE A 99 11.30 8.86 -0.48
C PHE A 99 11.63 7.49 -1.07
N TRP A 100 12.84 7.38 -1.63
CA TRP A 100 13.30 6.13 -2.25
C TRP A 100 13.92 5.22 -1.21
N LEU A 101 13.67 3.93 -1.34
CA LEU A 101 14.20 2.88 -0.47
C LEU A 101 15.62 2.55 -0.90
N SER A 102 16.53 3.47 -0.61
CA SER A 102 17.94 3.46 -0.98
C SER A 102 18.81 4.21 0.04
N GLU A 103 20.11 4.18 -0.13
CA GLU A 103 21.05 4.99 0.65
C GLU A 103 20.94 6.50 0.35
N THR A 104 20.26 6.87 -0.72
CA THR A 104 19.96 8.27 -1.10
C THR A 104 18.46 8.47 -1.24
N PRO A 105 17.70 8.47 -0.13
CA PRO A 105 16.23 8.44 -0.17
C PRO A 105 15.58 9.67 -0.82
N ASP A 106 16.28 10.79 -0.88
CA ASP A 106 15.78 12.02 -1.48
C ASP A 106 16.09 12.11 -3.00
N GLN A 107 16.81 11.11 -3.54
CA GLN A 107 17.13 11.04 -4.96
C GLN A 107 16.14 10.16 -5.70
N ALA A 108 15.32 10.77 -6.57
CA ALA A 108 14.37 10.06 -7.40
C ALA A 108 15.05 8.98 -8.27
N GLY A 109 14.41 7.80 -8.34
CA GLY A 109 14.91 6.67 -9.12
C GLY A 109 16.14 5.98 -8.54
N SER A 110 16.61 6.36 -7.34
CA SER A 110 17.81 5.76 -6.75
C SER A 110 17.59 4.27 -6.41
N VAL A 111 18.68 3.50 -6.56
CA VAL A 111 18.75 2.07 -6.28
C VAL A 111 19.98 1.82 -5.42
N SER A 112 19.84 1.06 -4.34
CA SER A 112 20.94 0.69 -3.45
C SER A 112 20.81 -0.76 -3.00
N TRP A 113 21.85 -1.22 -2.30
CA TRP A 113 21.96 -2.59 -1.80
C TRP A 113 21.85 -3.58 -2.99
N ASP A 114 21.10 -4.67 -2.83
CA ASP A 114 20.82 -5.66 -3.88
C ASP A 114 19.45 -5.47 -4.55
N SER A 115 18.87 -4.25 -4.47
CA SER A 115 17.56 -3.97 -5.08
C SER A 115 17.62 -4.10 -6.60
N SER A 116 16.64 -4.79 -7.17
CA SER A 116 16.54 -5.01 -8.61
C SER A 116 15.95 -3.82 -9.38
N LEU A 117 15.17 -2.97 -8.68
CA LEU A 117 14.44 -1.84 -9.24
C LEU A 117 14.42 -0.68 -8.25
N PRO A 118 14.22 0.56 -8.69
CA PRO A 118 13.92 1.65 -7.77
C PRO A 118 12.65 1.32 -6.98
N ARG A 119 12.75 1.33 -5.66
CA ARG A 119 11.62 1.15 -4.74
C ARG A 119 11.47 2.39 -3.88
N PHE A 120 10.26 2.72 -3.50
CA PHE A 120 9.97 3.96 -2.79
C PHE A 120 8.73 3.82 -1.91
N CYS A 121 8.55 4.80 -1.06
CA CYS A 121 7.38 4.95 -0.21
C CYS A 121 6.73 6.30 -0.49
N THR A 122 5.43 6.30 -0.74
CA THR A 122 4.59 7.49 -0.75
C THR A 122 3.98 7.67 0.62
N TRP A 123 3.96 8.89 1.14
CA TRP A 123 3.31 9.20 2.41
C TRP A 123 2.43 10.43 2.32
N GLY A 124 1.41 10.48 3.18
CA GLY A 124 0.55 11.64 3.35
C GLY A 124 0.13 11.82 4.79
N LEU A 125 0.01 13.07 5.21
CA LEU A 125 -0.63 13.49 6.46
C LEU A 125 -2.08 13.85 6.17
N PHE A 126 -2.99 13.15 6.80
CA PHE A 126 -4.44 13.32 6.63
C PHE A 126 -5.08 13.84 7.90
N GLN A 127 -6.06 14.72 7.74
CA GLN A 127 -6.87 15.28 8.82
C GLN A 127 -8.35 15.01 8.56
N SER A 128 -9.07 14.53 9.56
CA SER A 128 -10.52 14.37 9.49
C SER A 128 -11.20 15.73 9.32
N LYS A 129 -12.11 15.84 8.35
CA LYS A 129 -12.93 17.05 8.18
C LYS A 129 -14.01 17.18 9.23
N GLU A 130 -14.51 16.05 9.75
CA GLU A 130 -15.50 16.04 10.84
C GLU A 130 -14.85 16.37 12.18
N LYS A 131 -13.62 15.88 12.43
CA LYS A 131 -12.88 16.02 13.69
C LYS A 131 -11.45 16.50 13.39
N PRO A 132 -11.21 17.79 13.19
CA PRO A 132 -9.91 18.32 12.76
C PRO A 132 -8.74 18.06 13.73
N GLU A 133 -9.03 17.72 14.98
CA GLU A 133 -8.02 17.26 15.95
C GLU A 133 -7.49 15.86 15.65
N MET A 134 -8.20 15.07 14.82
CA MET A 134 -7.82 13.72 14.44
C MET A 134 -6.99 13.77 13.16
N GLN A 135 -5.72 13.46 13.30
CA GLN A 135 -4.76 13.37 12.21
C GLN A 135 -4.07 12.01 12.20
N PHE A 136 -3.62 11.57 11.05
CA PHE A 136 -2.81 10.35 10.92
C PHE A 136 -1.93 10.42 9.66
N TYR A 137 -0.76 9.78 9.74
CA TYR A 137 0.06 9.50 8.57
C TYR A 137 -0.36 8.19 7.93
N HIS A 138 -0.38 8.16 6.60
CA HIS A 138 -0.45 6.93 5.83
C HIS A 138 0.78 6.84 4.93
N LEU A 139 1.53 5.75 5.05
CA LEU A 139 2.67 5.41 4.22
C LEU A 139 2.31 4.20 3.37
N ASN A 140 2.64 4.22 2.07
CA ASN A 140 2.38 3.12 1.16
C ASN A 140 3.62 2.78 0.34
N THR A 141 3.97 1.50 0.26
CA THR A 141 5.23 1.06 -0.35
C THR A 141 5.09 -0.26 -1.12
N HIS A 142 6.11 -0.56 -1.91
CA HIS A 142 6.30 -1.85 -2.56
C HIS A 142 7.79 -2.22 -2.49
N PHE A 143 8.13 -3.22 -1.67
CA PHE A 143 9.50 -3.64 -1.46
C PHE A 143 10.06 -4.44 -2.65
N ASP A 144 11.39 -4.57 -2.71
CA ASP A 144 12.03 -5.32 -3.79
C ASP A 144 11.72 -6.82 -3.70
N HIS A 145 11.43 -7.42 -4.85
CA HIS A 145 11.03 -8.83 -4.94
C HIS A 145 12.21 -9.80 -4.98
N LEU A 146 13.44 -9.33 -5.25
CA LEU A 146 14.65 -10.15 -5.34
C LEU A 146 15.61 -9.89 -4.18
N GLY A 147 15.94 -8.62 -3.92
CA GLY A 147 17.00 -8.22 -3.00
C GLY A 147 16.62 -8.40 -1.53
N GLN A 148 17.23 -9.38 -0.87
CA GLN A 148 16.96 -9.61 0.56
C GLN A 148 17.60 -8.54 1.45
N GLU A 149 18.79 -8.07 1.12
CA GLU A 149 19.44 -6.98 1.83
C GLU A 149 18.64 -5.69 1.68
N ALA A 150 18.17 -5.41 0.45
CA ALA A 150 17.33 -4.27 0.14
C ALA A 150 16.03 -4.27 0.96
N ARG A 151 15.34 -5.42 1.12
CA ARG A 151 14.12 -5.52 1.95
C ARG A 151 14.39 -5.17 3.42
N VAL A 152 15.45 -5.73 4.01
CA VAL A 152 15.82 -5.45 5.41
C VAL A 152 16.21 -3.99 5.61
N ALA A 153 17.01 -3.44 4.69
CA ALA A 153 17.42 -2.03 4.74
C ALA A 153 16.24 -1.08 4.54
N SER A 154 15.33 -1.43 3.63
CA SER A 154 14.08 -0.69 3.40
C SER A 154 13.19 -0.67 4.65
N ALA A 155 13.05 -1.78 5.36
CA ALA A 155 12.29 -1.83 6.61
C ALA A 155 12.88 -0.88 7.67
N LYS A 156 14.20 -0.87 7.84
CA LYS A 156 14.89 0.02 8.76
C LYS A 156 14.74 1.49 8.37
N LEU A 157 14.88 1.81 7.07
CA LEU A 157 14.70 3.15 6.55
C LEU A 157 13.26 3.64 6.74
N LEU A 158 12.27 2.77 6.49
CA LEU A 158 10.86 3.08 6.71
C LEU A 158 10.57 3.44 8.18
N LEU A 159 11.08 2.64 9.14
CA LEU A 159 10.97 2.93 10.58
C LEU A 159 11.65 4.23 10.96
N HIS A 160 12.83 4.52 10.39
CA HIS A 160 13.54 5.78 10.61
C HIS A 160 12.71 6.98 10.10
N LYS A 161 12.15 6.90 8.89
CA LYS A 161 11.29 7.93 8.33
C LYS A 161 10.00 8.13 9.12
N ILE A 162 9.40 7.06 9.65
CA ILE A 162 8.26 7.15 10.57
C ILE A 162 8.66 7.91 11.85
N ALA A 163 9.84 7.64 12.41
CA ALA A 163 10.32 8.34 13.59
C ALA A 163 10.56 9.84 13.30
N GLU A 164 11.13 10.19 12.14
CA GLU A 164 11.29 11.60 11.70
C GLU A 164 9.93 12.30 11.57
N LEU A 165 8.94 11.70 10.90
CA LEU A 165 7.59 12.26 10.73
C LEU A 165 6.87 12.49 12.06
N ARG A 166 7.16 11.68 13.08
CA ARG A 166 6.53 11.76 14.41
C ARG A 166 7.34 12.58 15.41
N GLN A 167 8.47 13.15 15.02
CA GLN A 167 9.42 13.79 15.95
C GLN A 167 8.77 14.88 16.81
N ASP A 168 7.97 15.75 16.20
CA ASP A 168 7.38 16.90 16.89
C ASP A 168 6.00 16.62 17.47
N TYR A 169 5.28 15.67 16.86
CA TYR A 169 3.91 15.31 17.22
C TYR A 169 3.73 13.79 17.14
N HIS A 170 3.17 13.21 18.21
CA HIS A 170 2.87 11.77 18.24
C HIS A 170 1.64 11.40 17.39
N ILE A 171 1.65 11.80 16.10
CA ILE A 171 0.58 11.49 15.17
C ILE A 171 0.60 9.99 14.84
N PRO A 172 -0.56 9.29 14.92
CA PRO A 172 -0.68 7.88 14.56
C PRO A 172 -0.27 7.60 13.11
N VAL A 173 0.28 6.42 12.88
CA VAL A 173 0.77 6.00 11.55
C VAL A 173 0.10 4.71 11.11
N VAL A 174 -0.30 4.66 9.85
CA VAL A 174 -0.67 3.45 9.13
C VAL A 174 0.34 3.22 8.01
N VAL A 175 0.78 2.00 7.84
CA VAL A 175 1.65 1.57 6.74
C VAL A 175 0.95 0.49 5.95
N THR A 176 0.89 0.62 4.64
CA THR A 176 0.37 -0.38 3.72
C THR A 176 1.40 -0.74 2.68
N GLY A 177 1.33 -1.94 2.13
CA GLY A 177 2.21 -2.29 1.03
C GLY A 177 2.21 -3.76 0.65
N ASP A 178 2.82 -4.00 -0.51
CA ASP A 178 3.38 -5.28 -0.88
C ASP A 178 4.85 -5.30 -0.45
N PHE A 179 5.15 -6.11 0.56
CA PHE A 179 6.50 -6.17 1.13
C PHE A 179 7.37 -7.26 0.48
N ASN A 180 6.80 -8.07 -0.40
CA ASN A 180 7.51 -9.21 -1.03
C ASN A 180 8.23 -10.10 -0.01
N CYS A 181 7.67 -10.20 1.19
CA CYS A 181 8.26 -10.89 2.35
C CYS A 181 7.20 -11.74 3.04
N TYR A 182 7.55 -12.96 3.41
CA TYR A 182 6.76 -13.78 4.33
C TYR A 182 6.92 -13.31 5.78
N PRO A 183 6.03 -13.73 6.71
CA PRO A 183 6.00 -13.24 8.08
C PRO A 183 7.29 -13.46 8.89
N ASP A 184 8.05 -14.51 8.58
CA ASP A 184 9.32 -14.84 9.23
C ASP A 184 10.52 -14.10 8.63
N ASN A 185 10.33 -13.34 7.54
CA ASN A 185 11.41 -12.59 6.91
C ASN A 185 11.94 -11.51 7.86
N PRO A 186 13.28 -11.36 7.99
CA PRO A 186 13.89 -10.34 8.85
C PRO A 186 13.37 -8.91 8.64
N ALA A 187 12.91 -8.55 7.43
CA ALA A 187 12.33 -7.25 7.17
C ALA A 187 10.98 -7.08 7.88
N ILE A 188 10.10 -8.09 7.84
CA ILE A 188 8.80 -8.08 8.54
C ILE A 188 9.01 -8.13 10.05
N VAL A 189 9.92 -8.99 10.53
CA VAL A 189 10.28 -9.06 11.95
C VAL A 189 10.75 -7.68 12.46
N CYS A 190 11.62 -7.00 11.70
CA CYS A 190 12.08 -5.65 12.04
C CYS A 190 10.93 -4.63 12.14
N LEU A 191 9.95 -4.66 11.22
CA LEU A 191 8.79 -3.77 11.27
C LEU A 191 7.93 -4.04 12.52
N LYS A 192 7.72 -5.31 12.85
CA LYS A 192 6.92 -5.75 14.02
C LYS A 192 7.56 -5.42 15.39
N GLU A 193 8.83 -5.02 15.43
CA GLU A 193 9.46 -4.51 16.65
C GLU A 193 8.89 -3.15 17.09
N GLN A 194 8.30 -2.36 16.17
CA GLN A 194 7.83 -1.00 16.42
C GLN A 194 6.40 -0.72 15.92
N LEU A 195 5.82 -1.66 15.17
CA LEU A 195 4.50 -1.53 14.57
C LEU A 195 3.67 -2.77 14.87
N LYS A 196 2.36 -2.61 15.02
CA LYS A 196 1.40 -3.72 15.11
C LYS A 196 1.06 -4.20 13.71
N ASP A 197 1.10 -5.50 13.51
CA ASP A 197 0.64 -6.15 12.30
C ASP A 197 -0.88 -6.39 12.36
N ALA A 198 -1.60 -6.00 11.33
CA ALA A 198 -3.04 -6.18 11.26
C ALA A 198 -3.47 -7.67 11.27
N TYR A 199 -2.56 -8.58 10.99
CA TYR A 199 -2.83 -10.01 11.06
C TYR A 199 -2.77 -10.57 12.48
N ASP A 200 -2.11 -9.89 13.42
CA ASP A 200 -1.95 -10.39 14.80
C ASP A 200 -3.27 -10.51 15.57
N ILE A 201 -4.36 -9.91 15.07
CA ILE A 201 -5.71 -10.05 15.67
C ILE A 201 -6.50 -11.25 15.13
N LEU A 202 -6.01 -11.92 14.08
CA LEU A 202 -6.69 -13.05 13.47
C LEU A 202 -6.42 -14.34 14.23
N ALA A 203 -7.47 -15.14 14.45
CA ALA A 203 -7.35 -16.43 15.16
C ALA A 203 -6.70 -17.53 14.29
N GLU A 204 -6.84 -17.42 12.98
CA GLU A 204 -6.37 -18.39 12.01
C GLU A 204 -5.28 -17.77 11.10
N PRO A 205 -4.37 -18.60 10.57
CA PRO A 205 -3.38 -18.14 9.61
C PRO A 205 -4.01 -17.45 8.41
N VAL A 206 -3.42 -16.34 8.00
CA VAL A 206 -3.94 -15.54 6.87
C VAL A 206 -3.96 -16.32 5.56
N GLY A 207 -2.95 -17.16 5.32
CA GLY A 207 -2.72 -17.77 4.02
C GLY A 207 -2.13 -16.77 3.02
N ARG A 208 -2.00 -17.19 1.75
CA ARG A 208 -1.40 -16.35 0.71
C ARG A 208 -2.22 -15.10 0.42
N THR A 209 -1.53 -14.03 0.07
CA THR A 209 -2.13 -12.82 -0.52
C THR A 209 -1.81 -12.69 -2.00
N PHE A 210 -0.64 -13.14 -2.45
CA PHE A 210 -0.32 -13.33 -3.87
C PHE A 210 -0.77 -14.71 -4.35
N HIS A 211 -1.55 -14.76 -5.44
CA HIS A 211 -2.16 -16.00 -5.94
C HIS A 211 -2.11 -16.17 -7.46
N ASP A 212 -1.42 -15.27 -8.18
CA ASP A 212 -1.20 -15.35 -9.64
C ASP A 212 -2.48 -15.65 -10.45
N PHE A 213 -3.58 -15.02 -10.10
CA PHE A 213 -4.94 -15.27 -10.65
C PHE A 213 -5.49 -16.69 -10.48
N GLU A 214 -4.77 -17.59 -9.85
CA GLU A 214 -5.22 -18.97 -9.60
C GLU A 214 -6.19 -19.08 -8.42
N GLY A 215 -6.02 -18.21 -7.44
CA GLY A 215 -6.80 -18.27 -6.20
C GLY A 215 -6.16 -19.19 -5.16
N GLY A 216 -6.98 -19.67 -4.21
CA GLY A 216 -6.53 -20.55 -3.12
C GLY A 216 -6.08 -19.77 -1.88
N VAL A 217 -5.83 -20.52 -0.80
CA VAL A 217 -5.46 -19.96 0.51
C VAL A 217 -4.12 -20.49 1.03
N GLU A 218 -3.60 -21.56 0.41
CA GLU A 218 -2.36 -22.19 0.86
C GLU A 218 -1.16 -21.30 0.62
N GLY A 219 -0.31 -21.10 1.62
CA GLY A 219 0.88 -20.25 1.58
C GLY A 219 0.84 -19.16 2.63
N GLU A 220 1.65 -18.13 2.45
CA GLU A 220 1.83 -17.05 3.41
C GLU A 220 1.61 -15.68 2.74
N PRO A 221 1.23 -14.65 3.52
CA PRO A 221 1.01 -13.31 3.00
C PRO A 221 2.32 -12.61 2.64
N ILE A 222 2.24 -11.68 1.67
CA ILE A 222 3.31 -10.73 1.33
C ILE A 222 2.84 -9.29 1.33
N ASP A 223 1.52 -9.09 1.43
CA ASP A 223 0.90 -7.77 1.56
C ASP A 223 0.49 -7.55 3.01
N TYR A 224 0.73 -6.36 3.55
CA TYR A 224 0.49 -6.08 4.98
C TYR A 224 -0.12 -4.70 5.20
N ILE A 225 -0.81 -4.59 6.35
CA ILE A 225 -1.19 -3.33 6.98
C ILE A 225 -0.56 -3.32 8.38
N PHE A 226 0.28 -2.32 8.63
CA PHE A 226 0.83 -2.08 9.95
C PHE A 226 0.27 -0.78 10.54
N THR A 227 0.21 -0.69 11.85
CA THR A 227 -0.16 0.53 12.57
C THR A 227 0.84 0.85 13.66
N SER A 228 0.96 2.13 14.00
CA SER A 228 1.69 2.50 15.23
C SER A 228 1.00 1.96 16.48
N GLU A 229 1.77 1.81 17.56
CA GLU A 229 1.34 1.20 18.83
C GLU A 229 0.12 1.89 19.47
N ASP A 230 -0.06 3.19 19.25
CA ASP A 230 -1.13 4.02 19.76
C ASP A 230 -2.49 3.81 19.06
N MET A 231 -2.53 3.06 17.95
CA MET A 231 -3.77 2.69 17.28
C MET A 231 -4.28 1.33 17.73
N ALA A 232 -5.61 1.13 17.69
CA ALA A 232 -6.21 -0.20 17.86
C ALA A 232 -6.63 -0.77 16.51
N ILE A 233 -6.30 -2.03 16.26
CA ILE A 233 -6.79 -2.78 15.09
C ILE A 233 -8.04 -3.53 15.56
N LEU A 234 -9.17 -3.27 14.91
CA LEU A 234 -10.48 -3.81 15.31
C LEU A 234 -10.89 -5.02 14.49
N GLU A 235 -10.62 -4.98 13.19
CA GLU A 235 -10.93 -6.06 12.24
C GLU A 235 -9.94 -6.05 11.08
N THR A 236 -9.69 -7.22 10.52
CA THR A 236 -8.84 -7.38 9.33
C THR A 236 -9.48 -8.40 8.38
N PHE A 237 -9.56 -8.05 7.11
CA PHE A 237 -10.17 -8.86 6.06
C PHE A 237 -9.19 -9.06 4.91
N VAL A 238 -9.11 -10.29 4.42
CA VAL A 238 -8.48 -10.61 3.13
C VAL A 238 -9.60 -10.97 2.16
N TYR A 239 -9.75 -10.17 1.11
CA TYR A 239 -10.83 -10.38 0.15
C TYR A 239 -10.42 -11.37 -0.94
N ARG A 240 -11.04 -12.56 -0.95
CA ARG A 240 -10.68 -13.68 -1.82
C ARG A 240 -11.69 -14.01 -2.91
N ASP A 241 -12.81 -13.29 -2.95
CA ASP A 241 -13.87 -13.61 -3.89
C ASP A 241 -13.56 -13.10 -5.30
N LYS A 242 -13.95 -13.88 -6.30
CA LYS A 242 -14.02 -13.42 -7.67
C LYS A 242 -15.18 -12.45 -7.85
N GLN A 243 -14.98 -11.46 -8.69
CA GLN A 243 -16.05 -10.57 -9.16
C GLN A 243 -16.33 -10.89 -10.62
N ASP A 244 -17.60 -11.19 -10.94
CA ASP A 244 -18.02 -11.59 -12.27
C ASP A 244 -17.18 -12.75 -12.87
N GLY A 245 -16.74 -13.66 -11.98
CA GLY A 245 -15.96 -14.84 -12.37
C GLY A 245 -14.44 -14.61 -12.51
N ALA A 246 -13.95 -13.39 -12.35
CA ALA A 246 -12.53 -13.03 -12.44
C ALA A 246 -12.00 -12.44 -11.13
N TYR A 247 -10.71 -12.55 -10.90
CA TYR A 247 -10.04 -11.84 -9.82
C TYR A 247 -9.68 -10.41 -10.28
N PRO A 248 -9.89 -9.38 -9.42
CA PRO A 248 -9.54 -7.99 -9.77
C PRO A 248 -8.03 -7.73 -9.84
N SER A 249 -7.21 -8.61 -9.26
CA SER A 249 -5.74 -8.63 -9.30
C SER A 249 -5.24 -10.06 -9.09
N ASP A 250 -3.93 -10.29 -9.25
CA ASP A 250 -3.22 -11.49 -8.81
C ASP A 250 -2.88 -11.47 -7.33
N HIS A 251 -3.17 -10.36 -6.64
CA HIS A 251 -3.14 -10.22 -5.20
C HIS A 251 -4.56 -10.07 -4.62
N TYR A 252 -4.77 -10.64 -3.43
CA TYR A 252 -5.98 -10.38 -2.65
C TYR A 252 -5.84 -9.05 -1.92
N PRO A 253 -6.78 -8.11 -2.10
CA PRO A 253 -6.80 -6.89 -1.30
C PRO A 253 -7.02 -7.19 0.18
N ILE A 254 -6.39 -6.39 1.02
CA ILE A 254 -6.52 -6.47 2.46
C ILE A 254 -7.12 -5.16 2.96
N ALA A 255 -8.11 -5.26 3.83
CA ALA A 255 -8.67 -4.11 4.51
C ALA A 255 -8.67 -4.32 6.01
N SER A 256 -8.34 -3.28 6.76
CA SER A 256 -8.41 -3.28 8.23
C SER A 256 -9.23 -2.10 8.71
N ARG A 257 -10.09 -2.36 9.69
CA ARG A 257 -10.76 -1.32 10.46
C ARG A 257 -9.91 -1.02 11.69
N VAL A 258 -9.46 0.23 11.77
CA VAL A 258 -8.57 0.68 12.82
C VAL A 258 -9.16 1.87 13.55
N GLN A 259 -8.76 2.09 14.79
CA GLN A 259 -9.21 3.22 15.62
C GLN A 259 -8.01 4.09 15.98
N LEU A 260 -8.10 5.38 15.67
CA LEU A 260 -7.19 6.42 16.17
C LEU A 260 -7.41 6.61 17.67
N PRO A 261 -6.37 6.97 18.43
CA PRO A 261 -6.44 7.23 19.87
C PRO A 261 -7.39 8.35 20.23
#